data_a9b19a256b7e52b05af6530c8cd43361
#
_entry.id   a9b19a256b7e52b05af6530c8cd43361
#
_cell.length_a   1.000
_cell.length_b   1.000
_cell.length_c   1.000
_cell.angle_alpha   90.00
_cell.angle_beta   90.00
_cell.angle_gamma   90.00
#
_symmetry.space_group_name_H-M   'P 1'
#
loop_
_entity.id
_entity.type
_entity.pdbx_description
1 polymer ?
#
loop_
_entity_poly.entity_id
_entity_poly.type
_entity_poly.pdbx_seq_one_letter_code
_entity_poly.pdbx_strand_id
1 'polypeptide(L)'
;MSVVGKKFPSVLVNAMDEMGDTFQIDVLRHAIDNKKKVVLFWYPKDFTFVCPTEIHAFQEAAADFAKRNTLVIGASCDTAEVHFAWLNTAKDNGGIEGVKFPLIADSTRRLAEELDILDFDPYDEDSTGDNVTYRATYLIDEEGTVFHESINHMPVGRNVQEYIRLVDAYTHVQTHGEVCPANWEEGKDAMKADRTSTADYLSKH
;
A
#
# COMPACT_ATOMS: atom_id res chain seq x y z
N MET A 1 10.55 5.42 11.71
CA MET A 1 11.88 5.10 11.06
C MET A 1 11.59 4.25 9.83
N SER A 2 12.24 4.53 8.64
CA SER A 2 11.99 3.78 7.40
C SER A 2 12.17 2.27 7.56
N VAL A 3 11.24 1.51 6.96
CA VAL A 3 11.27 0.03 6.91
C VAL A 3 11.74 -0.51 5.56
N VAL A 4 12.11 0.35 4.60
CA VAL A 4 12.63 -0.06 3.29
C VAL A 4 13.92 -0.89 3.45
N GLY A 5 13.99 -2.02 2.74
CA GLY A 5 15.06 -3.01 2.84
C GLY A 5 14.99 -3.93 4.06
N LYS A 6 13.95 -3.81 4.89
CA LYS A 6 13.73 -4.67 6.06
C LYS A 6 12.51 -5.56 5.84
N LYS A 7 12.38 -6.61 6.66
CA LYS A 7 11.14 -7.39 6.71
C LYS A 7 10.01 -6.53 7.28
N PHE A 8 8.83 -6.63 6.68
CA PHE A 8 7.63 -6.00 7.20
C PHE A 8 7.34 -6.50 8.63
N PRO A 9 6.82 -5.69 9.55
CA PRO A 9 6.48 -6.14 10.90
C PRO A 9 5.51 -7.32 10.90
N SER A 10 5.79 -8.34 11.73
CA SER A 10 4.90 -9.49 11.94
C SER A 10 3.93 -9.16 13.07
N VAL A 11 2.77 -8.66 12.72
CA VAL A 11 1.69 -8.31 13.67
C VAL A 11 0.40 -8.93 13.18
N LEU A 12 -0.23 -9.75 14.02
CA LEU A 12 -1.55 -10.33 13.72
C LEU A 12 -2.64 -9.29 14.04
N VAL A 13 -3.40 -8.92 13.02
CA VAL A 13 -4.48 -7.93 13.10
C VAL A 13 -5.78 -8.49 12.54
N ASN A 14 -6.91 -7.90 12.93
CA ASN A 14 -8.20 -8.24 12.34
C ASN A 14 -8.32 -7.62 10.94
N ALA A 15 -9.02 -8.31 10.06
CA ALA A 15 -9.37 -7.84 8.72
C ALA A 15 -10.77 -8.31 8.35
N MET A 16 -11.33 -7.71 7.32
CA MET A 16 -12.61 -8.07 6.74
C MET A 16 -12.45 -8.28 5.22
N ASP A 17 -13.09 -9.30 4.68
CA ASP A 17 -13.13 -9.55 3.24
C ASP A 17 -14.33 -8.85 2.56
N GLU A 18 -14.46 -9.05 1.24
CA GLU A 18 -15.52 -8.46 0.43
C GLU A 18 -16.94 -9.00 0.74
N MET A 19 -17.04 -10.09 1.47
CA MET A 19 -18.32 -10.68 1.91
C MET A 19 -18.75 -10.14 3.28
N GLY A 20 -17.85 -9.42 3.97
CA GLY A 20 -18.06 -8.93 5.32
C GLY A 20 -17.66 -9.94 6.40
N ASP A 21 -17.01 -11.03 6.02
CA ASP A 21 -16.49 -12.01 6.96
C ASP A 21 -15.19 -11.51 7.59
N THR A 22 -15.09 -11.63 8.92
CA THR A 22 -13.91 -11.21 9.67
C THR A 22 -12.92 -12.36 9.81
N PHE A 23 -11.64 -12.04 9.65
CA PHE A 23 -10.53 -12.99 9.81
C PHE A 23 -9.32 -12.27 10.41
N GLN A 24 -8.27 -13.03 10.72
CA GLN A 24 -7.00 -12.46 11.16
C GLN A 24 -5.95 -12.60 10.07
N ILE A 25 -5.14 -11.56 9.91
CA ILE A 25 -4.05 -11.51 8.94
C ILE A 25 -2.76 -11.01 9.60
N ASP A 26 -1.65 -11.64 9.26
CA ASP A 26 -0.29 -11.12 9.40
C ASP A 26 0.22 -10.87 7.98
N VAL A 27 0.41 -9.60 7.61
CA VAL A 27 0.74 -9.20 6.24
C VAL A 27 2.07 -9.80 5.78
N LEU A 28 3.08 -9.86 6.68
CA LEU A 28 4.37 -10.50 6.38
C LEU A 28 4.18 -11.98 6.01
N ARG A 29 3.45 -12.73 6.85
CA ARG A 29 3.17 -14.14 6.60
C ARG A 29 2.32 -14.33 5.35
N HIS A 30 1.35 -13.44 5.14
CA HIS A 30 0.48 -13.49 3.96
C HIS A 30 1.26 -13.34 2.65
N ALA A 31 2.26 -12.45 2.59
CA ALA A 31 3.15 -12.31 1.43
C ALA A 31 3.98 -13.59 1.21
N ILE A 32 4.63 -14.11 2.26
CA ILE A 32 5.52 -15.28 2.18
C ILE A 32 4.76 -16.56 1.84
N ASP A 33 3.66 -16.85 2.54
CA ASP A 33 2.94 -18.11 2.41
C ASP A 33 2.21 -18.21 1.05
N ASN A 34 1.74 -17.08 0.51
CA ASN A 34 1.12 -17.02 -0.82
C ASN A 34 2.14 -16.81 -1.95
N LYS A 35 3.41 -16.51 -1.65
CA LYS A 35 4.45 -16.15 -2.64
C LYS A 35 3.98 -15.03 -3.57
N LYS A 36 3.44 -13.98 -2.98
CA LYS A 36 2.91 -12.82 -3.69
C LYS A 36 3.44 -11.52 -3.09
N LYS A 37 3.67 -10.55 -3.97
CA LYS A 37 3.87 -9.17 -3.53
C LYS A 37 2.59 -8.65 -2.87
N VAL A 38 2.73 -7.66 -2.02
CA VAL A 38 1.59 -6.97 -1.39
C VAL A 38 1.77 -5.47 -1.58
N VAL A 39 0.72 -4.80 -2.05
CA VAL A 39 0.52 -3.37 -1.85
C VAL A 39 -0.43 -3.19 -0.68
N LEU A 40 0.12 -2.73 0.45
CA LEU A 40 -0.64 -2.37 1.64
C LEU A 40 -0.76 -0.85 1.69
N PHE A 41 -1.98 -0.33 1.63
CA PHE A 41 -2.21 1.10 1.74
C PHE A 41 -3.07 1.43 2.96
N TRP A 42 -2.59 2.39 3.76
CA TRP A 42 -3.30 2.93 4.91
C TRP A 42 -4.07 4.18 4.53
N TYR A 43 -5.24 4.37 5.09
CA TYR A 43 -6.04 5.58 4.98
C TYR A 43 -6.56 6.02 6.35
N PRO A 44 -6.79 7.31 6.58
CA PRO A 44 -7.09 7.84 7.92
C PRO A 44 -8.34 7.24 8.56
N LYS A 45 -9.49 7.25 7.86
CA LYS A 45 -10.77 6.92 8.49
C LYS A 45 -11.85 6.63 7.45
N ASP A 46 -12.74 5.69 7.78
CA ASP A 46 -13.95 5.41 7.01
C ASP A 46 -14.90 6.62 6.98
N PHE A 47 -15.79 6.64 6.00
CA PHE A 47 -16.82 7.69 5.84
C PHE A 47 -16.27 9.13 5.77
N THR A 48 -15.06 9.31 5.21
CA THR A 48 -14.43 10.61 4.98
C THR A 48 -14.43 10.99 3.48
N PHE A 49 -13.60 11.95 3.06
CA PHE A 49 -13.74 12.60 1.75
C PHE A 49 -12.79 12.06 0.69
N VAL A 50 -11.48 11.99 0.99
CA VAL A 50 -10.45 11.52 0.06
C VAL A 50 -10.38 9.97 0.05
N CYS A 51 -10.60 9.33 1.21
CA CYS A 51 -10.41 7.89 1.37
C CYS A 51 -11.23 7.03 0.39
N PRO A 52 -12.54 7.28 0.14
CA PRO A 52 -13.29 6.48 -0.81
C PRO A 52 -12.75 6.61 -2.24
N THR A 53 -12.22 7.78 -2.62
CA THR A 53 -11.64 7.98 -3.95
C THR A 53 -10.40 7.13 -4.17
N GLU A 54 -9.54 7.00 -3.15
CA GLU A 54 -8.35 6.15 -3.19
C GLU A 54 -8.71 4.67 -3.24
N ILE A 55 -9.64 4.24 -2.38
CA ILE A 55 -10.10 2.84 -2.30
C ILE A 55 -10.67 2.41 -3.65
N HIS A 56 -11.50 3.24 -4.30
CA HIS A 56 -12.01 2.93 -5.64
C HIS A 56 -10.88 2.91 -6.69
N ALA A 57 -9.91 3.82 -6.62
CA ALA A 57 -8.77 3.81 -7.55
C ALA A 57 -7.91 2.54 -7.40
N PHE A 58 -7.68 2.06 -6.17
CA PHE A 58 -7.02 0.77 -5.93
C PHE A 58 -7.88 -0.41 -6.42
N GLN A 59 -9.22 -0.34 -6.27
CA GLN A 59 -10.12 -1.38 -6.80
C GLN A 59 -10.09 -1.43 -8.32
N GLU A 60 -10.10 -0.30 -9.00
CA GLU A 60 -9.98 -0.20 -10.46
C GLU A 60 -8.64 -0.80 -10.95
N ALA A 61 -7.56 -0.60 -10.18
CA ALA A 61 -6.23 -1.12 -10.47
C ALA A 61 -5.99 -2.57 -9.98
N ALA A 62 -6.90 -3.17 -9.22
CA ALA A 62 -6.68 -4.47 -8.57
C ALA A 62 -6.35 -5.60 -9.57
N ALA A 63 -6.99 -5.60 -10.75
CA ALA A 63 -6.69 -6.56 -11.81
C ALA A 63 -5.27 -6.39 -12.38
N ASP A 64 -4.76 -5.16 -12.46
CA ASP A 64 -3.40 -4.88 -12.94
C ASP A 64 -2.34 -5.27 -11.91
N PHE A 65 -2.61 -5.09 -10.62
CA PHE A 65 -1.78 -5.64 -9.54
C PHE A 65 -1.78 -7.18 -9.56
N ALA A 66 -2.95 -7.80 -9.75
CA ALA A 66 -3.05 -9.27 -9.80
C ALA A 66 -2.24 -9.88 -10.96
N LYS A 67 -2.23 -9.26 -12.16
CA LYS A 67 -1.37 -9.66 -13.30
C LYS A 67 0.12 -9.64 -12.96
N ARG A 68 0.53 -8.83 -11.97
CA ARG A 68 1.90 -8.65 -11.48
C ARG A 68 2.21 -9.47 -10.22
N ASN A 69 1.38 -10.49 -9.97
CA ASN A 69 1.48 -11.34 -8.76
C ASN A 69 1.44 -10.51 -7.46
N THR A 70 0.62 -9.47 -7.42
CA THR A 70 0.55 -8.52 -6.31
C THR A 70 -0.87 -8.48 -5.74
N LEU A 71 -1.00 -8.61 -4.43
CA LEU A 71 -2.25 -8.48 -3.67
C LEU A 71 -2.43 -7.02 -3.23
N VAL A 72 -3.68 -6.55 -3.24
CA VAL A 72 -4.06 -5.25 -2.69
C VAL A 72 -4.69 -5.48 -1.32
N ILE A 73 -4.27 -4.72 -0.32
CA ILE A 73 -4.83 -4.71 1.03
C ILE A 73 -4.98 -3.26 1.48
N GLY A 74 -6.19 -2.87 1.87
CA GLY A 74 -6.45 -1.58 2.52
C GLY A 74 -6.33 -1.70 4.04
N ALA A 75 -6.06 -0.61 4.74
CA ALA A 75 -5.98 -0.60 6.20
C ALA A 75 -6.39 0.74 6.79
N SER A 76 -7.08 0.69 7.92
CA SER A 76 -7.30 1.83 8.81
C SER A 76 -7.37 1.39 10.28
N CYS A 77 -7.54 2.34 11.17
CA CYS A 77 -7.77 2.07 12.59
C CYS A 77 -9.27 1.92 12.95
N ASP A 78 -10.16 1.92 11.96
CA ASP A 78 -11.57 1.63 12.17
C ASP A 78 -11.81 0.16 12.54
N THR A 79 -13.00 -0.16 13.04
CA THR A 79 -13.37 -1.54 13.35
C THR A 79 -13.93 -2.26 12.13
N ALA A 80 -13.93 -3.59 12.14
CA ALA A 80 -14.48 -4.40 11.06
C ALA A 80 -15.98 -4.10 10.81
N GLU A 81 -16.73 -3.76 11.86
CA GLU A 81 -18.15 -3.40 11.74
C GLU A 81 -18.35 -2.07 10.99
N VAL A 82 -17.42 -1.10 11.17
CA VAL A 82 -17.43 0.18 10.43
C VAL A 82 -17.08 -0.08 8.96
N HIS A 83 -16.05 -0.87 8.67
CA HIS A 83 -15.73 -1.32 7.31
C HIS A 83 -16.92 -2.01 6.64
N PHE A 84 -17.60 -2.91 7.36
CA PHE A 84 -18.78 -3.59 6.83
C PHE A 84 -19.91 -2.62 6.47
N ALA A 85 -20.20 -1.67 7.35
CA ALA A 85 -21.21 -0.65 7.07
C ALA A 85 -20.84 0.19 5.84
N TRP A 86 -19.57 0.55 5.70
CA TRP A 86 -19.08 1.34 4.58
C TRP A 86 -19.04 0.56 3.26
N LEU A 87 -18.69 -0.74 3.31
CA LEU A 87 -18.73 -1.65 2.16
C LEU A 87 -20.15 -1.83 1.62
N ASN A 88 -21.17 -1.71 2.48
CA ASN A 88 -22.59 -1.77 2.10
C ASN A 88 -23.19 -0.39 1.79
N THR A 89 -22.39 0.66 1.77
CA THR A 89 -22.82 1.99 1.39
C THR A 89 -22.50 2.24 -0.08
N ALA A 90 -23.48 2.69 -0.85
CA ALA A 90 -23.34 2.94 -2.29
C ALA A 90 -22.31 4.04 -2.58
N LYS A 91 -21.62 3.93 -3.71
CA LYS A 91 -20.56 4.85 -4.15
C LYS A 91 -21.04 6.31 -4.24
N ASP A 92 -22.25 6.54 -4.73
CA ASP A 92 -22.87 7.87 -4.84
C ASP A 92 -23.24 8.49 -3.49
N ASN A 93 -23.26 7.68 -2.43
CA ASN A 93 -23.42 8.12 -1.04
C ASN A 93 -22.08 8.19 -0.27
N GLY A 94 -20.95 8.20 -0.99
CA GLY A 94 -19.62 8.25 -0.39
C GLY A 94 -19.14 6.91 0.17
N GLY A 95 -19.79 5.81 -0.21
CA GLY A 95 -19.44 4.45 0.21
C GLY A 95 -18.41 3.76 -0.68
N ILE A 96 -18.06 2.54 -0.30
CA ILE A 96 -17.09 1.69 -0.99
C ILE A 96 -17.69 0.39 -1.52
N GLU A 97 -19.01 0.39 -1.80
CA GLU A 97 -19.67 -0.75 -2.41
C GLU A 97 -18.91 -1.22 -3.67
N GLY A 98 -18.73 -2.55 -3.79
CA GLY A 98 -18.05 -3.18 -4.91
C GLY A 98 -16.54 -3.35 -4.76
N VAL A 99 -15.95 -2.95 -3.64
CA VAL A 99 -14.54 -3.24 -3.29
C VAL A 99 -14.39 -4.71 -2.93
N LYS A 100 -13.31 -5.36 -3.46
CA LYS A 100 -13.10 -6.81 -3.37
C LYS A 100 -11.80 -7.23 -2.70
N PHE A 101 -10.96 -6.30 -2.31
CA PHE A 101 -9.76 -6.60 -1.54
C PHE A 101 -10.04 -6.46 -0.03
N PRO A 102 -9.29 -7.19 0.82
CA PRO A 102 -9.50 -7.13 2.26
C PRO A 102 -9.14 -5.77 2.86
N LEU A 103 -9.84 -5.41 3.92
CA LEU A 103 -9.60 -4.23 4.73
C LEU A 103 -9.13 -4.63 6.13
N ILE A 104 -7.95 -4.22 6.53
CA ILE A 104 -7.42 -4.39 7.88
C ILE A 104 -8.12 -3.41 8.82
N ALA A 105 -8.63 -3.94 9.92
CA ALA A 105 -9.25 -3.23 11.03
C ALA A 105 -8.29 -3.21 12.23
N ASP A 106 -7.25 -2.34 12.18
CA ASP A 106 -6.27 -2.19 13.25
C ASP A 106 -6.78 -1.28 14.38
N SER A 107 -7.96 -1.61 14.93
CA SER A 107 -8.62 -0.81 15.96
C SER A 107 -7.80 -0.68 17.26
N THR A 108 -6.85 -1.56 17.46
CA THR A 108 -5.87 -1.50 18.56
C THR A 108 -4.64 -0.65 18.24
N ARG A 109 -4.49 -0.20 17.00
CA ARG A 109 -3.37 0.58 16.46
C ARG A 109 -1.99 -0.08 16.55
N ARG A 110 -1.94 -1.37 16.84
CA ARG A 110 -0.66 -2.08 17.07
C ARG A 110 0.23 -2.10 15.83
N LEU A 111 -0.35 -2.34 14.65
CA LEU A 111 0.42 -2.33 13.42
C LEU A 111 0.77 -0.91 13.00
N ALA A 112 -0.16 0.03 13.16
CA ALA A 112 0.07 1.44 12.85
C ALA A 112 1.15 2.08 13.74
N GLU A 113 1.20 1.73 15.04
CA GLU A 113 2.25 2.15 15.98
C GLU A 113 3.61 1.57 15.59
N GLU A 114 3.68 0.27 15.24
CA GLU A 114 4.92 -0.38 14.81
C GLU A 114 5.49 0.24 13.53
N LEU A 115 4.61 0.75 12.66
CA LEU A 115 4.98 1.45 11.42
C LEU A 115 5.28 2.94 11.61
N ASP A 116 5.01 3.51 12.79
CA ASP A 116 5.21 4.93 13.11
C ASP A 116 4.44 5.88 12.14
N ILE A 117 3.15 5.58 11.91
CA ILE A 117 2.31 6.29 10.94
C ILE A 117 1.05 6.92 11.54
N LEU A 118 0.94 6.98 12.86
CA LEU A 118 -0.19 7.64 13.52
C LEU A 118 0.01 9.16 13.52
N ASP A 119 -1.07 9.89 13.22
CA ASP A 119 -1.17 11.34 13.36
C ASP A 119 -1.57 11.66 14.81
N PHE A 120 -0.67 11.41 15.71
CA PHE A 120 -0.86 11.73 17.13
C PHE A 120 0.38 12.40 17.69
N ASP A 121 0.30 13.70 17.84
CA ASP A 121 1.21 14.47 18.68
C ASP A 121 0.37 15.14 19.78
N PRO A 122 0.51 14.73 21.05
CA PRO A 122 -0.24 15.34 22.15
C PRO A 122 0.11 16.81 22.40
N TYR A 123 1.17 17.32 21.75
CA TYR A 123 1.65 18.69 21.86
C TYR A 123 1.38 19.53 20.61
N ASP A 124 0.84 18.91 19.54
CA ASP A 124 0.46 19.61 18.31
C ASP A 124 -1.00 20.03 18.38
N GLU A 125 -1.25 21.35 18.46
CA GLU A 125 -2.60 21.93 18.48
C GLU A 125 -3.36 21.69 17.16
N ASP A 126 -2.67 21.42 16.07
CA ASP A 126 -3.24 21.09 14.75
C ASP A 126 -3.52 19.58 14.57
N SER A 127 -3.10 18.73 15.49
CA SER A 127 -3.46 17.33 15.53
C SER A 127 -4.99 17.18 15.65
N THR A 128 -5.59 16.35 14.80
CA THR A 128 -7.04 16.09 14.85
C THR A 128 -7.49 15.46 16.16
N GLY A 129 -6.57 14.95 16.97
CA GLY A 129 -6.84 14.19 18.18
C GLY A 129 -7.50 12.83 17.96
N ASP A 130 -7.83 12.51 16.70
CA ASP A 130 -8.51 11.25 16.33
C ASP A 130 -7.58 10.04 16.37
N ASN A 131 -6.25 10.26 16.47
CA ASN A 131 -5.23 9.21 16.48
C ASN A 131 -5.42 8.23 15.28
N VAL A 132 -5.56 8.80 14.10
CA VAL A 132 -5.71 8.10 12.83
C VAL A 132 -4.35 7.97 12.13
N THR A 133 -4.28 7.20 11.04
CA THR A 133 -3.05 7.05 10.27
C THR A 133 -2.91 8.12 9.20
N TYR A 134 -1.67 8.46 8.83
CA TYR A 134 -1.38 9.09 7.56
C TYR A 134 -1.72 8.16 6.38
N ARG A 135 -1.67 8.69 5.14
CA ARG A 135 -1.84 7.89 3.93
C ARG A 135 -0.54 7.19 3.57
N ALA A 136 -0.18 6.18 4.35
CA ALA A 136 1.01 5.38 4.12
C ALA A 136 0.75 4.28 3.08
N THR A 137 1.77 3.94 2.28
CA THR A 137 1.74 2.80 1.36
C THR A 137 3.04 2.04 1.47
N TYR A 138 2.95 0.72 1.56
CA TYR A 138 4.09 -0.20 1.58
C TYR A 138 3.97 -1.17 0.42
N LEU A 139 5.05 -1.32 -0.34
CA LEU A 139 5.20 -2.38 -1.32
C LEU A 139 6.14 -3.44 -0.75
N ILE A 140 5.64 -4.66 -0.65
CA ILE A 140 6.29 -5.78 0.04
C ILE A 140 6.48 -6.91 -0.98
N ASP A 141 7.68 -7.49 -1.04
CA ASP A 141 7.98 -8.60 -1.93
C ASP A 141 7.51 -9.97 -1.39
N GLU A 142 7.72 -11.01 -2.19
CA GLU A 142 7.30 -12.38 -1.88
C GLU A 142 8.05 -13.00 -0.69
N GLU A 143 9.19 -12.44 -0.31
CA GLU A 143 9.93 -12.80 0.90
C GLU A 143 9.55 -11.93 2.11
N GLY A 144 8.63 -10.99 1.92
CA GLY A 144 8.16 -10.08 2.98
C GLY A 144 9.10 -8.90 3.24
N THR A 145 9.99 -8.56 2.29
CA THR A 145 10.86 -7.39 2.39
C THR A 145 10.15 -6.17 1.79
N VAL A 146 10.19 -5.05 2.49
CA VAL A 146 9.63 -3.80 1.99
C VAL A 146 10.59 -3.19 0.96
N PHE A 147 10.16 -3.02 -0.27
CA PHE A 147 10.98 -2.40 -1.32
C PHE A 147 10.59 -0.95 -1.62
N HIS A 148 9.45 -0.49 -1.12
CA HIS A 148 9.04 0.91 -1.20
C HIS A 148 8.12 1.26 -0.03
N GLU A 149 8.24 2.50 0.46
CA GLU A 149 7.27 3.14 1.34
C GLU A 149 7.03 4.59 0.90
N SER A 150 5.83 5.05 1.06
CA SER A 150 5.48 6.47 0.91
C SER A 150 4.44 6.86 1.95
N ILE A 151 4.55 8.09 2.46
CA ILE A 151 3.62 8.64 3.45
C ILE A 151 3.18 10.02 2.97
N ASN A 152 1.90 10.15 2.62
CA ASN A 152 1.30 11.44 2.26
C ASN A 152 0.58 12.03 3.47
N HIS A 153 0.64 13.35 3.58
CA HIS A 153 -0.24 14.10 4.49
C HIS A 153 -1.72 13.88 4.12
N MET A 154 -2.60 13.93 5.09
CA MET A 154 -4.02 13.52 4.97
C MET A 154 -4.81 14.15 3.82
N PRO A 155 -4.66 15.44 3.44
CA PRO A 155 -5.43 16.03 2.34
C PRO A 155 -4.92 15.64 0.95
N VAL A 156 -3.78 14.92 0.84
CA VAL A 156 -3.13 14.62 -0.44
C VAL A 156 -3.35 13.16 -0.82
N GLY A 157 -4.30 12.90 -1.72
CA GLY A 157 -4.54 11.57 -2.29
C GLY A 157 -3.36 11.06 -3.13
N ARG A 158 -3.28 9.74 -3.27
CA ARG A 158 -2.18 9.03 -3.93
C ARG A 158 -2.44 8.82 -5.43
N ASN A 159 -1.37 8.70 -6.20
CA ASN A 159 -1.41 8.22 -7.57
C ASN A 159 -1.16 6.70 -7.61
N VAL A 160 -2.20 5.91 -7.83
CA VAL A 160 -2.14 4.44 -7.80
C VAL A 160 -1.26 3.89 -8.94
N GLN A 161 -1.18 4.57 -10.08
CA GLN A 161 -0.36 4.14 -11.21
C GLN A 161 1.14 4.15 -10.88
N GLU A 162 1.59 5.03 -9.97
CA GLU A 162 2.97 5.02 -9.50
C GLU A 162 3.33 3.73 -8.77
N TYR A 163 2.41 3.15 -8.01
CA TYR A 163 2.66 1.87 -7.33
C TYR A 163 2.73 0.70 -8.31
N ILE A 164 1.94 0.71 -9.40
CA ILE A 164 2.07 -0.26 -10.50
C ILE A 164 3.45 -0.13 -11.16
N ARG A 165 3.86 1.10 -11.50
CA ARG A 165 5.19 1.37 -12.07
C ARG A 165 6.32 0.87 -11.18
N LEU A 166 6.22 1.08 -9.86
CA LEU A 166 7.22 0.62 -8.90
C LEU A 166 7.27 -0.91 -8.77
N VAL A 167 6.13 -1.60 -8.83
CA VAL A 167 6.07 -3.07 -8.87
C VAL A 167 6.72 -3.59 -10.14
N ASP A 168 6.49 -2.97 -11.31
CA ASP A 168 7.13 -3.32 -12.57
C ASP A 168 8.65 -3.12 -12.50
N ALA A 169 9.09 -1.96 -12.00
CA ALA A 169 10.51 -1.64 -11.87
C ALA A 169 11.22 -2.63 -10.92
N TYR A 170 10.61 -2.96 -9.78
CA TYR A 170 11.18 -3.92 -8.84
C TYR A 170 11.26 -5.33 -9.44
N THR A 171 10.21 -5.75 -10.15
CA THR A 171 10.18 -7.05 -10.84
C THR A 171 11.24 -7.12 -11.94
N HIS A 172 11.46 -6.04 -12.69
CA HIS A 172 12.52 -5.95 -13.69
C HIS A 172 13.91 -6.13 -13.05
N VAL A 173 14.19 -5.42 -11.96
CA VAL A 173 15.44 -5.55 -11.20
C VAL A 173 15.67 -7.00 -10.74
N GLN A 174 14.65 -7.63 -10.16
CA GLN A 174 14.75 -9.02 -9.70
C GLN A 174 14.98 -10.01 -10.83
N THR A 175 14.34 -9.80 -11.97
CA THR A 175 14.37 -10.75 -13.09
C THR A 175 15.64 -10.62 -13.95
N HIS A 176 16.11 -9.39 -14.19
CA HIS A 176 17.19 -9.09 -15.13
C HIS A 176 18.51 -8.71 -14.45
N GLY A 177 18.49 -8.38 -13.15
CA GLY A 177 19.66 -7.87 -12.44
C GLY A 177 20.16 -6.51 -12.95
N GLU A 178 19.31 -5.81 -13.68
CA GLU A 178 19.53 -4.44 -14.16
C GLU A 178 18.98 -3.42 -13.16
N VAL A 179 19.36 -2.15 -13.30
CA VAL A 179 18.81 -1.06 -12.52
C VAL A 179 17.92 -0.18 -13.40
N CYS A 180 16.80 0.25 -12.84
CA CYS A 180 15.84 1.12 -13.51
C CYS A 180 16.26 2.59 -13.31
N PRO A 181 16.52 3.36 -14.37
CA PRO A 181 16.83 4.78 -14.26
C PRO A 181 15.63 5.61 -13.83
N ALA A 182 15.86 6.91 -13.60
CA ALA A 182 14.78 7.84 -13.28
C ALA A 182 13.67 7.82 -14.35
N ASN A 183 12.40 7.87 -13.90
CA ASN A 183 11.22 7.83 -14.76
C ASN A 183 11.08 6.56 -15.64
N TRP A 184 11.73 5.47 -15.22
CA TRP A 184 11.63 4.20 -15.92
C TRP A 184 10.17 3.68 -15.87
N GLU A 185 9.73 3.14 -16.97
CA GLU A 185 8.45 2.43 -17.14
C GLU A 185 8.69 1.11 -17.84
N GLU A 186 7.79 0.14 -17.69
CA GLU A 186 7.87 -1.16 -18.35
C GLU A 186 8.06 -0.99 -19.88
N GLY A 187 9.04 -1.72 -20.44
CA GLY A 187 9.39 -1.66 -21.86
C GLY A 187 10.39 -0.57 -22.24
N LYS A 188 10.80 0.29 -21.30
CA LYS A 188 11.89 1.24 -21.53
C LYS A 188 13.26 0.66 -21.22
N ASP A 189 14.30 1.27 -21.76
CA ASP A 189 15.67 0.86 -21.53
C ASP A 189 16.04 0.89 -20.05
N ALA A 190 16.70 -0.16 -19.58
CA ALA A 190 17.35 -0.27 -18.28
C ALA A 190 18.86 -0.36 -18.48
N MET A 191 19.64 -0.39 -17.40
CA MET A 191 21.10 -0.43 -17.49
C MET A 191 21.70 -1.31 -16.41
N LYS A 192 22.92 -1.79 -16.62
CA LYS A 192 23.70 -2.44 -15.57
C LYS A 192 24.20 -1.41 -14.55
N ALA A 193 24.38 -1.84 -13.32
CA ALA A 193 24.89 -1.00 -12.23
C ALA A 193 26.43 -0.81 -12.33
N ASP A 194 26.90 -0.28 -13.48
CA ASP A 194 28.31 0.04 -13.70
C ASP A 194 28.48 1.35 -14.48
N ARG A 195 29.68 1.96 -14.39
CA ARG A 195 29.96 3.27 -14.98
C ARG A 195 29.85 3.31 -16.50
N THR A 196 30.24 2.24 -17.19
CA THR A 196 30.21 2.17 -18.65
C THR A 196 28.78 2.14 -19.14
N SER A 197 27.98 1.24 -18.56
CA SER A 197 26.55 1.11 -18.87
C SER A 197 25.77 2.40 -18.57
N THR A 198 26.10 3.09 -17.47
CA THR A 198 25.51 4.40 -17.14
C THR A 198 25.87 5.46 -18.19
N ALA A 199 27.16 5.52 -18.60
CA ALA A 199 27.61 6.48 -19.62
C ALA A 199 26.93 6.21 -20.98
N ASP A 200 26.83 4.95 -21.36
CA ASP A 200 26.15 4.54 -22.60
C ASP A 200 24.67 4.89 -22.58
N TYR A 201 23.99 4.67 -21.44
CA TYR A 201 22.59 5.05 -21.26
C TYR A 201 22.42 6.58 -21.42
N LEU A 202 23.21 7.36 -20.69
CA LEU A 202 23.13 8.83 -20.71
C LEU A 202 23.48 9.44 -22.08
N SER A 203 24.28 8.74 -22.90
CA SER A 203 24.62 9.20 -24.25
C SER A 203 23.46 9.07 -25.24
N LYS A 204 22.44 8.25 -24.93
CA LYS A 204 21.27 7.97 -25.77
C LYS A 204 20.01 8.69 -25.33
N HIS A 205 20.00 9.21 -24.11
CA HIS A 205 18.85 9.84 -23.47
C HIS A 205 19.22 11.23 -22.94
#